data_0ffee4aad947046b053f37c2a8edb8de
#
_entry.id   0ffee4aad947046b053f37c2a8edb8de
#
_cell.length_a   1.000
_cell.length_b   1.000
_cell.length_c   1.000
_cell.angle_alpha   90.00
_cell.angle_beta   90.00
_cell.angle_gamma   90.00
#
_symmetry.space_group_name_H-M   'P 1'
#
loop_
_entity.id
_entity.type
_entity.pdbx_description
1 polymer ?
#
loop_
_entity_poly.entity_id
_entity_poly.type
_entity_poly.pdbx_seq_one_letter_code
_entity_poly.pdbx_strand_id
1 'polypeptide(L)'
;MKIHVVVLSALVSWAPFVVAQEPAAAPDQESVQNVGPVRVFLDCRTRCDFDFIRQEIPYVAWVRDRQDAQVHLLITRQQTGAGGRENTLAFIGLQDMASVSDTLLQVSSPTDTDSEEREKLTRTIALGLIPYVARTPQAAGLDVSWTEPTEFELEAVEESDPWNSWIFRLRTSGSLGGEERTKDYSISTSVSANRTTEDVKTEIWTYGRYAESSFELSDGSTTTGLRRDYGASLLQVWSLGDHWSIGGETSAGHSLYGNYDLRAWIAPALEFSVWPYIEATRRQLTFLYALGVQHSDYIEMTIFGETQETRPAHSLFAGLSMNEPWGNATVGLEAFQYLHDPERHRLELFGRMNVRLFRGLDFNVSGHFARVKDQINLRAGEATDEEILLRQRELGTDFRYGFSFGLSYRFGSIFNNAVNPRFEALD
;
A
#
# COMPACT_ATOMS: atom_id res chain seq x y z
N MET A 1 -30.99 -23.67 15.82
CA MET A 1 -31.89 -22.64 15.30
C MET A 1 -31.71 -22.62 13.78
N LYS A 2 -32.69 -23.09 13.02
CA LYS A 2 -32.58 -23.24 11.56
C LYS A 2 -32.82 -21.88 10.89
N ILE A 3 -31.84 -21.37 10.19
CA ILE A 3 -31.95 -20.14 9.38
C ILE A 3 -32.39 -20.55 7.99
N HIS A 4 -33.59 -20.13 7.61
CA HIS A 4 -34.14 -20.30 6.26
C HIS A 4 -33.61 -19.15 5.38
N VAL A 5 -32.87 -19.51 4.34
CA VAL A 5 -32.48 -18.60 3.26
C VAL A 5 -33.66 -18.48 2.30
N VAL A 6 -34.24 -17.27 2.22
CA VAL A 6 -35.26 -16.93 1.22
C VAL A 6 -34.53 -16.40 -0.01
N VAL A 7 -34.59 -17.16 -1.10
CA VAL A 7 -34.12 -16.72 -2.43
C VAL A 7 -35.26 -15.98 -3.12
N LEU A 8 -35.10 -14.68 -3.31
CA LEU A 8 -36.05 -13.86 -4.06
C LEU A 8 -35.68 -13.91 -5.55
N SER A 9 -36.47 -14.67 -6.33
CA SER A 9 -36.35 -14.72 -7.79
C SER A 9 -37.13 -13.55 -8.42
N ALA A 10 -36.41 -12.57 -8.97
CA ALA A 10 -37.01 -11.51 -9.76
C ALA A 10 -37.17 -11.96 -11.22
N LEU A 11 -38.41 -12.16 -11.65
CA LEU A 11 -38.79 -12.39 -13.05
C LEU A 11 -38.77 -11.05 -13.79
N VAL A 12 -37.83 -10.90 -14.71
CA VAL A 12 -37.83 -9.75 -15.67
C VAL A 12 -38.64 -10.16 -16.90
N SER A 13 -39.80 -9.52 -17.10
CA SER A 13 -40.62 -9.67 -18.30
C SER A 13 -40.05 -8.83 -19.42
N TRP A 14 -39.75 -9.46 -20.56
CA TRP A 14 -39.35 -8.80 -21.78
C TRP A 14 -40.60 -8.37 -22.59
N ALA A 15 -40.76 -7.07 -22.83
CA ALA A 15 -41.68 -6.55 -23.81
C ALA A 15 -40.91 -6.21 -25.10
N PRO A 16 -41.43 -6.48 -26.29
CA PRO A 16 -40.74 -6.18 -27.55
C PRO A 16 -40.83 -4.68 -27.87
N PHE A 17 -39.68 -4.04 -28.08
CA PHE A 17 -39.64 -2.70 -28.62
C PHE A 17 -39.86 -2.69 -30.13
N VAL A 18 -40.82 -1.88 -30.57
CA VAL A 18 -41.06 -1.55 -31.97
C VAL A 18 -39.98 -0.59 -32.44
N VAL A 19 -39.25 -0.98 -33.48
CA VAL A 19 -38.26 -0.13 -34.14
C VAL A 19 -38.97 0.89 -34.98
N ALA A 20 -38.88 2.15 -34.59
CA ALA A 20 -39.28 3.29 -35.47
C ALA A 20 -38.04 3.66 -36.32
N GLN A 21 -38.29 3.77 -37.63
CA GLN A 21 -37.30 4.14 -38.65
C GLN A 21 -36.86 5.59 -38.51
N GLU A 22 -35.56 5.80 -38.50
CA GLU A 22 -34.86 7.06 -38.34
C GLU A 22 -34.89 7.90 -39.64
N PRO A 23 -35.10 9.19 -39.59
CA PRO A 23 -34.91 10.06 -40.75
C PRO A 23 -33.42 10.48 -40.88
N ALA A 24 -33.05 10.69 -42.14
CA ALA A 24 -31.72 10.90 -42.69
C ALA A 24 -30.81 11.91 -41.96
N ALA A 25 -29.55 11.55 -42.01
CA ALA A 25 -28.30 12.34 -41.88
C ALA A 25 -28.43 13.82 -41.50
N ALA A 26 -27.98 14.14 -40.31
CA ALA A 26 -27.52 15.48 -39.94
C ALA A 26 -26.11 15.72 -40.52
N PRO A 27 -25.78 16.96 -40.89
CA PRO A 27 -24.50 17.29 -41.51
C PRO A 27 -23.33 17.14 -40.53
N ASP A 28 -22.16 16.90 -41.11
CA ASP A 28 -20.86 16.81 -40.49
C ASP A 28 -20.73 17.76 -39.30
N GLN A 29 -20.55 17.18 -38.11
CA GLN A 29 -20.00 17.94 -36.98
C GLN A 29 -18.56 18.27 -37.35
N GLU A 30 -18.32 19.49 -37.82
CA GLU A 30 -17.01 20.11 -37.77
C GLU A 30 -16.40 19.81 -36.41
N SER A 31 -15.26 19.12 -36.40
CA SER A 31 -14.43 18.93 -35.23
C SER A 31 -14.16 20.33 -34.65
N VAL A 32 -14.83 20.66 -33.56
CA VAL A 32 -14.54 21.86 -32.79
C VAL A 32 -13.07 21.69 -32.33
N GLN A 33 -12.16 22.32 -33.05
CA GLN A 33 -10.77 22.41 -32.62
C GLN A 33 -10.77 23.05 -31.23
N ASN A 34 -10.41 22.28 -30.25
CA ASN A 34 -10.37 22.69 -28.86
C ASN A 34 -9.24 23.73 -28.71
N VAL A 35 -9.57 25.01 -28.81
CA VAL A 35 -8.62 26.14 -28.87
C VAL A 35 -8.01 26.47 -27.52
N GLY A 36 -8.39 25.72 -26.48
CA GLY A 36 -7.91 25.92 -25.10
C GLY A 36 -6.70 25.08 -24.72
N PRO A 37 -6.17 25.30 -23.52
CA PRO A 37 -5.08 24.47 -22.98
C PRO A 37 -5.51 23.01 -22.81
N VAL A 38 -4.55 22.09 -22.98
CA VAL A 38 -4.77 20.64 -22.75
C VAL A 38 -5.31 20.43 -21.35
N ARG A 39 -6.45 19.74 -21.27
CA ARG A 39 -7.07 19.41 -19.98
C ARG A 39 -6.47 18.14 -19.43
N VAL A 40 -5.84 18.23 -18.26
CA VAL A 40 -5.13 17.12 -17.59
C VAL A 40 -5.82 16.78 -16.28
N PHE A 41 -6.15 15.51 -16.11
CA PHE A 41 -6.57 14.95 -14.83
C PHE A 41 -5.38 14.22 -14.17
N LEU A 42 -4.93 14.72 -13.03
CA LEU A 42 -3.84 14.11 -12.24
C LEU A 42 -4.42 13.11 -11.24
N ASP A 43 -4.15 11.84 -11.44
CA ASP A 43 -4.52 10.72 -10.57
C ASP A 43 -3.27 10.17 -9.87
N CYS A 44 -2.94 10.75 -8.74
CA CYS A 44 -1.74 10.40 -7.98
C CYS A 44 -2.03 9.35 -6.92
N ARG A 45 -1.41 8.17 -7.04
CA ARG A 45 -1.48 7.06 -6.08
C ARG A 45 -0.26 7.00 -5.15
N THR A 46 0.48 8.10 -5.08
CA THR A 46 1.67 8.30 -4.28
C THR A 46 1.60 9.64 -3.54
N ARG A 47 2.73 10.21 -3.13
CA ARG A 47 2.81 11.59 -2.66
C ARG A 47 3.01 12.54 -3.83
N CYS A 48 2.04 13.38 -4.13
CA CYS A 48 2.19 14.46 -5.09
C CYS A 48 1.89 15.78 -4.40
N ASP A 49 2.79 16.74 -4.60
CA ASP A 49 2.55 18.13 -4.24
C ASP A 49 1.75 18.79 -5.39
N PHE A 50 0.41 18.70 -5.28
CA PHE A 50 -0.49 19.19 -6.33
C PHE A 50 -0.32 20.67 -6.60
N ASP A 51 -0.04 21.46 -5.58
CA ASP A 51 0.05 22.90 -5.72
C ASP A 51 1.37 23.31 -6.38
N PHE A 52 2.45 22.65 -6.03
CA PHE A 52 3.73 22.81 -6.71
C PHE A 52 3.63 22.40 -8.19
N ILE A 53 3.05 21.24 -8.49
CA ILE A 53 2.86 20.77 -9.88
C ILE A 53 2.04 21.78 -10.71
N ARG A 54 0.97 22.34 -10.14
CA ARG A 54 0.12 23.34 -10.82
C ARG A 54 0.85 24.66 -11.07
N GLN A 55 1.69 25.07 -10.13
CA GLN A 55 2.49 26.30 -10.25
C GLN A 55 3.57 26.16 -11.33
N GLU A 56 4.27 25.01 -11.34
CA GLU A 56 5.36 24.74 -12.28
C GLU A 56 4.88 24.39 -13.70
N ILE A 57 3.65 23.88 -13.85
CA ILE A 57 3.07 23.49 -15.13
C ILE A 57 1.78 24.31 -15.41
N PRO A 58 1.89 25.63 -15.61
CA PRO A 58 0.73 26.52 -15.80
C PRO A 58 0.13 26.47 -17.22
N TYR A 59 0.81 25.84 -18.18
CA TYR A 59 0.42 25.81 -19.59
C TYR A 59 -0.62 24.74 -19.91
N VAL A 60 -1.09 23.96 -18.94
CA VAL A 60 -2.22 23.02 -19.08
C VAL A 60 -3.38 23.44 -18.17
N ALA A 61 -4.58 22.96 -18.47
CA ALA A 61 -5.74 23.14 -17.61
C ALA A 61 -5.92 21.89 -16.73
N TRP A 62 -5.58 22.01 -15.45
CA TRP A 62 -5.80 20.95 -14.50
C TRP A 62 -7.30 20.79 -14.19
N VAL A 63 -7.86 19.62 -14.49
CA VAL A 63 -9.27 19.32 -14.25
C VAL A 63 -9.45 18.34 -13.10
N ARG A 64 -10.59 18.46 -12.44
CA ARG A 64 -10.90 17.69 -11.24
C ARG A 64 -11.38 16.27 -11.53
N ASP A 65 -11.91 16.04 -12.71
CA ASP A 65 -12.50 14.77 -13.09
C ASP A 65 -11.93 14.24 -14.40
N ARG A 66 -11.74 12.92 -14.47
CA ARG A 66 -11.22 12.23 -15.64
C ARG A 66 -12.08 12.45 -16.88
N GLN A 67 -13.41 12.56 -16.72
CA GLN A 67 -14.34 12.73 -17.83
C GLN A 67 -14.20 14.09 -18.52
N ASP A 68 -13.63 15.08 -17.82
CA ASP A 68 -13.37 16.42 -18.37
C ASP A 68 -11.98 16.51 -19.01
N ALA A 69 -11.14 15.50 -18.86
CA ALA A 69 -9.74 15.50 -19.27
C ALA A 69 -9.55 15.02 -20.71
N GLN A 70 -8.51 15.54 -21.36
CA GLN A 70 -7.92 15.03 -22.60
C GLN A 70 -6.74 14.12 -22.31
N VAL A 71 -6.12 14.27 -21.12
CA VAL A 71 -5.03 13.40 -20.64
C VAL A 71 -5.36 12.98 -19.21
N HIS A 72 -5.35 11.67 -18.97
CA HIS A 72 -5.35 11.11 -17.64
C HIS A 72 -3.91 10.72 -17.28
N LEU A 73 -3.31 11.45 -16.36
CA LEU A 73 -2.01 11.14 -15.81
C LEU A 73 -2.19 10.30 -14.54
N LEU A 74 -1.90 9.01 -14.65
CA LEU A 74 -1.91 8.07 -13.53
C LEU A 74 -0.48 7.87 -13.03
N ILE A 75 -0.23 8.20 -11.76
CA ILE A 75 1.07 8.02 -11.12
C ILE A 75 0.97 6.93 -10.07
N THR A 76 1.73 5.84 -10.27
CA THR A 76 1.88 4.75 -9.31
C THR A 76 3.32 4.67 -8.82
N ARG A 77 3.56 3.97 -7.72
CA ARG A 77 4.88 3.88 -7.08
C ARG A 77 5.20 2.47 -6.67
N GLN A 78 6.47 2.10 -6.81
CA GLN A 78 7.07 0.95 -6.15
C GLN A 78 8.38 1.34 -5.45
N GLN A 79 8.83 0.50 -4.53
CA GLN A 79 10.12 0.68 -3.87
C GLN A 79 11.21 0.03 -4.72
N THR A 80 12.29 0.76 -4.97
CA THR A 80 13.47 0.18 -5.63
C THR A 80 14.24 -0.71 -4.67
N GLY A 81 15.03 -1.64 -5.21
CA GLY A 81 15.93 -2.48 -4.43
C GLY A 81 16.87 -1.66 -3.56
N ALA A 82 17.26 -0.48 -4.03
CA ALA A 82 18.07 0.51 -3.32
C ALA A 82 17.31 1.25 -2.18
N GLY A 83 16.05 0.91 -1.91
CA GLY A 83 15.25 1.59 -0.88
C GLY A 83 14.76 2.98 -1.28
N GLY A 84 15.05 3.41 -2.50
CA GLY A 84 14.47 4.58 -3.14
C GLY A 84 13.06 4.30 -3.65
N ARG A 85 12.59 5.15 -4.56
CA ARG A 85 11.24 5.06 -5.10
C ARG A 85 11.29 5.15 -6.62
N GLU A 86 10.55 4.29 -7.28
CA GLU A 86 10.27 4.40 -8.70
C GLU A 86 8.81 4.77 -8.89
N ASN A 87 8.57 5.91 -9.52
CA ASN A 87 7.24 6.35 -9.90
C ASN A 87 7.02 6.00 -11.39
N THR A 88 5.95 5.29 -11.68
CA THR A 88 5.48 5.03 -13.04
C THR A 88 4.41 6.07 -13.38
N LEU A 89 4.67 6.89 -14.39
CA LEU A 89 3.80 7.94 -14.88
C LEU A 89 3.15 7.49 -16.18
N ALA A 90 1.91 7.02 -16.14
CA ALA A 90 1.15 6.63 -17.32
C ALA A 90 0.32 7.81 -17.84
N PHE A 91 0.68 8.32 -19.00
CA PHE A 91 -0.04 9.37 -19.72
C PHE A 91 -1.03 8.70 -20.67
N ILE A 92 -2.31 8.72 -20.33
CA ILE A 92 -3.38 8.07 -21.06
C ILE A 92 -4.19 9.13 -21.79
N GLY A 93 -4.07 9.18 -23.11
CA GLY A 93 -4.89 10.08 -23.94
C GLY A 93 -6.36 9.71 -23.88
N LEU A 94 -7.22 10.72 -23.85
CA LEU A 94 -8.66 10.63 -23.81
C LEU A 94 -9.27 11.53 -24.88
N GLN A 95 -10.53 11.33 -25.23
CA GLN A 95 -11.27 12.13 -26.19
C GLN A 95 -10.52 12.23 -27.54
N ASP A 96 -10.21 13.45 -27.99
CA ASP A 96 -9.46 13.76 -29.20
C ASP A 96 -7.97 13.36 -29.14
N MET A 97 -7.44 13.09 -27.95
CA MET A 97 -6.06 12.63 -27.71
C MET A 97 -5.93 11.12 -27.48
N ALA A 98 -7.00 10.34 -27.67
CA ALA A 98 -7.06 8.90 -27.37
C ALA A 98 -5.99 8.05 -28.08
N SER A 99 -5.44 8.52 -29.20
CA SER A 99 -4.37 7.85 -29.94
C SER A 99 -2.97 8.06 -29.35
N VAL A 100 -2.83 8.95 -28.35
CA VAL A 100 -1.56 9.30 -27.73
C VAL A 100 -1.54 8.74 -26.32
N SER A 101 -0.64 7.81 -26.06
CA SER A 101 -0.38 7.31 -24.71
C SER A 101 1.10 7.01 -24.56
N ASP A 102 1.63 7.29 -23.39
CA ASP A 102 3.05 7.08 -23.10
C ASP A 102 3.23 6.73 -21.61
N THR A 103 4.38 6.16 -21.27
CA THR A 103 4.73 5.85 -19.89
C THR A 103 6.17 6.26 -19.62
N LEU A 104 6.36 7.08 -18.61
CA LEU A 104 7.68 7.48 -18.14
C LEU A 104 7.94 6.93 -16.75
N LEU A 105 9.19 6.62 -16.47
CA LEU A 105 9.67 6.22 -15.17
C LEU A 105 10.47 7.37 -14.55
N GLN A 106 10.27 7.58 -13.25
CA GLN A 106 11.06 8.53 -12.47
C GLN A 106 11.56 7.85 -11.19
N VAL A 107 12.86 7.78 -11.05
CA VAL A 107 13.50 7.18 -9.88
C VAL A 107 14.01 8.27 -8.95
N SER A 108 13.76 8.09 -7.65
CA SER A 108 14.33 8.92 -6.58
C SER A 108 15.20 8.08 -5.64
N SER A 109 16.29 8.70 -5.18
CA SER A 109 17.18 8.10 -4.18
C SER A 109 16.51 8.03 -2.80
N PRO A 110 16.87 7.07 -1.94
CA PRO A 110 16.43 7.08 -0.54
C PRO A 110 16.93 8.29 0.26
N THR A 111 17.94 9.00 -0.27
CA THR A 111 18.53 10.21 0.32
C THR A 111 17.96 11.51 -0.24
N ASP A 112 17.12 11.44 -1.28
CA ASP A 112 16.48 12.64 -1.82
C ASP A 112 15.57 13.27 -0.76
N THR A 113 15.62 14.56 -0.66
CA THR A 113 14.70 15.36 0.15
C THR A 113 13.32 15.42 -0.51
N ASP A 114 12.28 15.74 0.25
CA ASP A 114 10.92 15.90 -0.30
C ASP A 114 10.90 16.99 -1.41
N SER A 115 11.78 18.00 -1.35
CA SER A 115 11.92 19.03 -2.40
C SER A 115 12.50 18.45 -3.69
N GLU A 116 13.58 17.69 -3.59
CA GLU A 116 14.21 17.05 -4.75
C GLU A 116 13.27 16.03 -5.41
N GLU A 117 12.54 15.24 -4.60
CA GLU A 117 11.54 14.30 -5.12
C GLU A 117 10.43 15.02 -5.91
N ARG A 118 9.83 16.08 -5.35
CA ARG A 118 8.76 16.81 -6.02
C ARG A 118 9.24 17.50 -7.30
N GLU A 119 10.46 18.06 -7.30
CA GLU A 119 11.06 18.70 -8.48
C GLU A 119 11.31 17.68 -9.60
N LYS A 120 11.92 16.52 -9.28
CA LYS A 120 12.16 15.43 -10.24
C LYS A 120 10.85 14.90 -10.82
N LEU A 121 9.84 14.67 -9.97
CA LEU A 121 8.52 14.22 -10.40
C LEU A 121 7.83 15.24 -11.31
N THR A 122 7.84 16.52 -10.93
CA THR A 122 7.20 17.59 -11.69
C THR A 122 7.86 17.78 -13.04
N ARG A 123 9.20 17.71 -13.10
CA ARG A 123 9.96 17.75 -14.37
C ARG A 123 9.57 16.60 -15.28
N THR A 124 9.43 15.39 -14.77
CA THR A 124 9.02 14.22 -15.55
C THR A 124 7.57 14.36 -16.05
N ILE A 125 6.67 14.91 -15.23
CA ILE A 125 5.31 15.24 -15.65
C ILE A 125 5.33 16.24 -16.80
N ALA A 126 6.10 17.33 -16.69
CA ALA A 126 6.22 18.33 -17.73
C ALA A 126 6.70 17.74 -19.05
N LEU A 127 7.73 16.89 -19.01
CA LEU A 127 8.25 16.19 -20.20
C LEU A 127 7.19 15.29 -20.87
N GLY A 128 6.47 14.50 -20.08
CA GLY A 128 5.45 13.59 -20.62
C GLY A 128 4.20 14.32 -21.17
N LEU A 129 4.00 15.59 -20.82
CA LEU A 129 2.91 16.41 -21.36
C LEU A 129 3.26 17.09 -22.68
N ILE A 130 4.54 17.22 -23.05
CA ILE A 130 5.00 17.87 -24.29
C ILE A 130 4.28 17.28 -25.54
N PRO A 131 4.19 15.96 -25.74
CA PRO A 131 3.55 15.38 -26.90
C PRO A 131 2.08 15.79 -27.10
N TYR A 132 1.39 16.07 -26.00
CA TYR A 132 -0.02 16.51 -26.01
C TYR A 132 -0.14 18.00 -26.30
N VAL A 133 0.68 18.83 -25.64
CA VAL A 133 0.69 20.29 -25.86
C VAL A 133 1.14 20.63 -27.25
N ALA A 134 2.13 19.91 -27.80
CA ALA A 134 2.61 20.06 -29.17
C ALA A 134 1.55 19.85 -30.26
N ARG A 135 0.42 19.21 -29.93
CA ARG A 135 -0.72 19.02 -30.86
C ARG A 135 -1.79 20.11 -30.75
N THR A 136 -1.57 21.13 -29.94
CA THR A 136 -2.47 22.26 -29.74
C THR A 136 -1.84 23.56 -30.24
N PRO A 137 -2.62 24.63 -30.41
CA PRO A 137 -2.09 25.95 -30.75
C PRO A 137 -1.05 26.50 -29.74
N GLN A 138 -1.02 25.94 -28.51
CA GLN A 138 -0.03 26.30 -27.48
C GLN A 138 1.39 25.83 -27.81
N ALA A 139 1.57 24.94 -28.80
CA ALA A 139 2.88 24.51 -29.30
C ALA A 139 3.78 25.70 -29.66
N ALA A 140 3.19 26.81 -30.15
CA ALA A 140 3.93 28.03 -30.46
C ALA A 140 4.62 28.72 -29.27
N GLY A 141 4.16 28.39 -28.04
CA GLY A 141 4.76 28.89 -26.80
C GLY A 141 5.72 27.91 -26.11
N LEU A 142 5.90 26.70 -26.67
CA LEU A 142 6.85 25.74 -26.14
C LEU A 142 8.26 26.03 -26.64
N ASP A 143 9.17 26.23 -25.73
CA ASP A 143 10.62 26.27 -25.98
C ASP A 143 11.25 25.07 -25.25
N VAL A 144 11.87 24.17 -26.02
CA VAL A 144 12.55 22.99 -25.49
C VAL A 144 14.04 23.15 -25.66
N SER A 145 14.73 23.45 -24.57
CA SER A 145 16.20 23.53 -24.55
C SER A 145 16.80 22.23 -24.04
N TRP A 146 17.87 21.78 -24.66
CA TRP A 146 18.69 20.67 -24.20
C TRP A 146 20.04 21.23 -23.73
N THR A 147 20.41 20.86 -22.51
CA THR A 147 21.72 21.15 -21.95
C THR A 147 22.55 19.89 -21.98
N GLU A 148 23.68 19.93 -22.61
CA GLU A 148 24.62 18.81 -22.64
C GLU A 148 25.06 18.47 -21.22
N PRO A 149 24.93 17.20 -20.79
CA PRO A 149 25.42 16.75 -19.50
C PRO A 149 26.91 17.00 -19.38
N THR A 150 27.39 17.42 -18.24
CA THR A 150 28.83 17.58 -18.01
C THR A 150 29.49 16.21 -18.00
N GLU A 151 30.76 16.12 -18.37
CA GLU A 151 31.57 14.89 -18.37
C GLU A 151 31.49 14.20 -17.00
N PHE A 152 31.43 14.97 -15.93
CA PHE A 152 31.26 14.52 -14.55
C PHE A 152 29.87 13.85 -14.28
N GLU A 153 28.80 14.32 -14.92
CA GLU A 153 27.45 13.70 -14.80
C GLU A 153 27.37 12.40 -15.60
N LEU A 154 28.11 12.25 -16.69
CA LEU A 154 28.20 11.02 -17.48
C LEU A 154 29.04 9.95 -16.77
N GLU A 155 30.14 10.34 -16.11
CA GLU A 155 30.99 9.43 -15.31
C GLU A 155 30.25 8.91 -14.06
N ALA A 156 29.34 9.68 -13.46
CA ALA A 156 28.54 9.26 -12.31
C ALA A 156 27.58 8.10 -12.64
N VAL A 157 27.26 7.87 -13.91
CA VAL A 157 26.40 6.75 -14.36
C VAL A 157 27.15 5.41 -14.39
N GLU A 158 28.49 5.43 -14.46
CA GLU A 158 29.34 4.23 -14.46
C GLU A 158 29.95 3.89 -13.08
N GLU A 159 29.55 4.58 -12.01
CA GLU A 159 30.04 4.25 -10.67
C GLU A 159 29.70 2.82 -10.30
N SER A 160 30.72 2.00 -10.13
CA SER A 160 30.59 0.63 -9.62
C SER A 160 29.99 0.71 -8.21
N ASP A 161 28.84 0.05 -7.99
CA ASP A 161 28.24 -0.07 -6.67
C ASP A 161 29.13 -0.95 -5.75
N PRO A 162 29.94 -0.35 -4.84
CA PRO A 162 30.80 -1.12 -3.95
C PRO A 162 30.04 -1.96 -2.93
N TRP A 163 28.75 -1.69 -2.76
CA TRP A 163 27.86 -2.38 -1.83
C TRP A 163 27.10 -3.54 -2.48
N ASN A 164 27.23 -3.74 -3.80
CA ASN A 164 26.58 -4.82 -4.55
C ASN A 164 25.07 -4.91 -4.24
N SER A 165 24.37 -3.78 -4.35
CA SER A 165 22.95 -3.59 -4.11
C SER A 165 22.50 -3.81 -2.66
N TRP A 166 23.43 -3.87 -1.70
CA TRP A 166 23.09 -3.91 -0.28
C TRP A 166 22.80 -2.52 0.27
N ILE A 167 21.71 -2.42 1.04
CA ILE A 167 21.28 -1.21 1.72
C ILE A 167 21.02 -1.50 3.17
N PHE A 168 21.71 -0.74 4.01
CA PHE A 168 21.61 -0.83 5.46
C PHE A 168 20.83 0.37 5.99
N ARG A 169 19.88 0.13 6.89
CA ARG A 169 19.12 1.18 7.56
C ARG A 169 19.07 0.93 9.05
N LEU A 170 19.44 1.94 9.81
CA LEU A 170 19.21 2.02 11.25
C LEU A 170 18.12 3.06 11.51
N ARG A 171 17.10 2.69 12.25
CA ARG A 171 16.04 3.59 12.68
C ARG A 171 15.86 3.46 14.19
N THR A 172 15.82 4.60 14.87
CA THR A 172 15.45 4.69 16.28
C THR A 172 14.39 5.77 16.42
N SER A 173 13.36 5.48 17.20
CA SER A 173 12.31 6.43 17.55
C SER A 173 11.91 6.27 19.01
N GLY A 174 11.54 7.38 19.63
CA GLY A 174 11.04 7.41 20.99
C GLY A 174 9.87 8.36 21.12
N SER A 175 8.98 8.09 22.06
CA SER A 175 7.90 9.00 22.45
C SER A 175 7.82 9.08 23.96
N LEU A 176 7.52 10.25 24.43
CA LEU A 176 7.23 10.59 25.81
C LEU A 176 5.92 11.33 25.83
N GLY A 177 4.98 10.87 26.61
CA GLY A 177 3.68 11.50 26.81
C GLY A 177 3.30 11.44 28.28
N GLY A 178 2.41 12.33 28.72
CA GLY A 178 1.89 12.24 30.08
C GLY A 178 0.89 13.32 30.39
N GLU A 179 0.08 12.99 31.36
CA GLU A 179 -0.88 13.86 32.05
C GLU A 179 -0.64 13.75 33.56
N GLU A 180 -1.46 14.40 34.34
CA GLU A 180 -1.31 14.42 35.78
C GLU A 180 -1.20 13.01 36.40
N ARG A 181 -1.99 12.06 35.91
CA ARG A 181 -2.06 10.68 36.43
C ARG A 181 -1.57 9.60 35.50
N THR A 182 -1.19 9.95 34.28
CA THR A 182 -0.71 8.99 33.29
C THR A 182 0.64 9.38 32.77
N LYS A 183 1.52 8.39 32.54
CA LYS A 183 2.81 8.59 31.91
C LYS A 183 3.06 7.45 30.95
N ASP A 184 3.43 7.82 29.72
CA ASP A 184 3.76 6.88 28.66
C ASP A 184 5.17 7.14 28.16
N TYR A 185 5.96 6.09 28.08
CA TYR A 185 7.27 6.09 27.50
C TYR A 185 7.38 4.98 26.47
N SER A 186 7.95 5.25 25.31
CA SER A 186 8.30 4.18 24.38
C SER A 186 9.59 4.48 23.64
N ILE A 187 10.37 3.43 23.38
CA ILE A 187 11.52 3.45 22.49
C ILE A 187 11.46 2.23 21.57
N SER A 188 11.77 2.44 20.31
CA SER A 188 11.92 1.37 19.33
C SER A 188 13.14 1.61 18.47
N THR A 189 13.87 0.53 18.20
CA THR A 189 15.04 0.53 17.33
C THR A 189 14.90 -0.61 16.34
N SER A 190 15.26 -0.38 15.09
CA SER A 190 15.33 -1.43 14.07
C SER A 190 16.55 -1.26 13.19
N VAL A 191 17.11 -2.37 12.77
CA VAL A 191 18.17 -2.45 11.77
C VAL A 191 17.69 -3.33 10.64
N SER A 192 17.86 -2.88 9.40
CA SER A 192 17.60 -3.70 8.23
C SER A 192 18.79 -3.69 7.28
N ALA A 193 18.97 -4.82 6.59
CA ALA A 193 19.90 -4.98 5.49
C ALA A 193 19.14 -5.65 4.34
N ASN A 194 18.99 -4.93 3.25
CA ASN A 194 18.21 -5.36 2.10
C ASN A 194 19.08 -5.40 0.86
N ARG A 195 18.91 -6.44 0.05
CA ARG A 195 19.51 -6.56 -1.26
C ARG A 195 18.44 -7.00 -2.24
N THR A 196 18.20 -6.22 -3.28
CA THR A 196 17.24 -6.55 -4.33
C THR A 196 17.89 -6.35 -5.69
N THR A 197 17.91 -7.42 -6.46
CA THR A 197 18.30 -7.47 -7.88
C THR A 197 17.16 -8.07 -8.68
N GLU A 198 17.28 -8.17 -9.99
CA GLU A 198 16.27 -8.84 -10.84
C GLU A 198 16.05 -10.30 -10.45
N ASP A 199 17.12 -11.01 -10.06
CA ASP A 199 17.09 -12.45 -9.77
C ASP A 199 16.89 -12.78 -8.29
N VAL A 200 17.33 -11.90 -7.38
CA VAL A 200 17.44 -12.23 -5.95
C VAL A 200 16.96 -11.08 -5.09
N LYS A 201 16.14 -11.42 -4.09
CA LYS A 201 15.73 -10.51 -3.02
C LYS A 201 16.10 -11.12 -1.66
N THR A 202 16.87 -10.37 -0.87
CA THR A 202 17.27 -10.72 0.50
C THR A 202 16.88 -9.58 1.43
N GLU A 203 16.12 -9.88 2.47
CA GLU A 203 15.76 -8.91 3.51
C GLU A 203 16.11 -9.47 4.88
N ILE A 204 16.95 -8.75 5.60
CA ILE A 204 17.29 -9.03 7.00
C ILE A 204 16.74 -7.87 7.81
N TRP A 205 15.97 -8.19 8.84
CA TRP A 205 15.40 -7.19 9.71
C TRP A 205 15.51 -7.61 11.17
N THR A 206 15.93 -6.68 12.01
CA THR A 206 15.97 -6.86 13.47
C THR A 206 15.26 -5.68 14.13
N TYR A 207 14.60 -5.93 15.23
CA TYR A 207 13.93 -4.88 15.97
C TYR A 207 13.95 -5.12 17.47
N GLY A 208 13.86 -4.03 18.21
CA GLY A 208 13.60 -4.03 19.64
C GLY A 208 12.64 -2.90 19.98
N ARG A 209 11.66 -3.21 20.81
CA ARG A 209 10.69 -2.27 21.33
C ARG A 209 10.54 -2.41 22.83
N TYR A 210 10.58 -1.30 23.51
CA TYR A 210 10.24 -1.17 24.92
C TYR A 210 9.18 -0.08 25.05
N ALA A 211 8.09 -0.34 25.77
CA ALA A 211 7.11 0.66 26.10
C ALA A 211 6.58 0.41 27.53
N GLU A 212 6.41 1.49 28.25
CA GLU A 212 5.90 1.51 29.62
C GLU A 212 4.81 2.56 29.72
N SER A 213 3.67 2.16 30.29
CA SER A 213 2.55 3.04 30.59
C SER A 213 2.23 2.93 32.08
N SER A 214 2.23 4.01 32.81
CA SER A 214 1.93 4.05 34.24
C SER A 214 0.70 4.91 34.53
N PHE A 215 -0.13 4.43 35.45
CA PHE A 215 -1.37 5.07 35.85
C PHE A 215 -1.42 5.18 37.37
N GLU A 216 -1.70 6.36 37.88
CA GLU A 216 -2.02 6.59 39.28
C GLU A 216 -3.51 6.36 39.51
N LEU A 217 -3.82 5.38 40.37
CA LEU A 217 -5.19 5.03 40.73
C LEU A 217 -5.78 6.02 41.75
N SER A 218 -7.07 5.94 41.94
CA SER A 218 -7.79 6.85 42.87
C SER A 218 -7.41 6.72 44.35
N ASP A 219 -6.80 5.60 44.72
CA ASP A 219 -6.26 5.31 46.05
C ASP A 219 -4.80 5.79 46.23
N GLY A 220 -4.19 6.39 45.18
CA GLY A 220 -2.81 6.86 45.15
C GLY A 220 -1.79 5.79 44.85
N SER A 221 -2.20 4.54 44.58
CA SER A 221 -1.31 3.51 44.07
C SER A 221 -1.02 3.71 42.58
N THR A 222 0.16 3.22 42.12
CA THR A 222 0.52 3.29 40.69
C THR A 222 0.55 1.89 40.11
N THR A 223 -0.14 1.70 39.00
CA THR A 223 -0.04 0.48 38.20
C THR A 223 0.74 0.74 36.92
N THR A 224 1.58 -0.21 36.51
CA THR A 224 2.49 -0.06 35.37
C THR A 224 2.32 -1.22 34.39
N GLY A 225 2.04 -0.88 33.14
CA GLY A 225 2.02 -1.80 32.01
C GLY A 225 3.35 -1.78 31.26
N LEU A 226 3.96 -2.94 31.10
CA LEU A 226 5.22 -3.11 30.37
C LEU A 226 5.01 -3.91 29.11
N ARG A 227 5.53 -3.40 27.98
CA ARG A 227 5.66 -4.11 26.71
C ARG A 227 7.13 -4.20 26.31
N ARG A 228 7.58 -5.40 26.04
CA ARG A 228 8.92 -5.66 25.56
C ARG A 228 8.86 -6.72 24.48
N ASP A 229 9.23 -6.31 23.27
CA ASP A 229 9.23 -7.15 22.09
C ASP A 229 10.56 -6.94 21.36
N TYR A 230 11.23 -8.02 20.92
CA TYR A 230 12.40 -7.94 20.07
C TYR A 230 12.48 -9.19 19.19
N GLY A 231 13.15 -9.06 18.05
CA GLY A 231 13.26 -10.18 17.13
C GLY A 231 14.12 -9.89 15.93
N ALA A 232 14.28 -10.93 15.12
CA ALA A 232 14.97 -10.89 13.85
C ALA A 232 14.22 -11.74 12.82
N SER A 233 14.31 -11.35 11.55
CA SER A 233 13.81 -12.14 10.42
C SER A 233 14.75 -12.06 9.24
N LEU A 234 14.73 -13.11 8.43
CA LEU A 234 15.41 -13.23 7.14
C LEU A 234 14.40 -13.73 6.12
N LEU A 235 14.22 -12.97 5.05
CA LEU A 235 13.52 -13.40 3.84
C LEU A 235 14.55 -13.56 2.73
N GLN A 236 14.52 -14.71 2.05
CA GLN A 236 15.32 -14.98 0.86
C GLN A 236 14.41 -15.42 -0.27
N VAL A 237 14.52 -14.76 -1.44
CA VAL A 237 13.71 -15.07 -2.63
C VAL A 237 14.62 -15.16 -3.85
N TRP A 238 14.32 -16.11 -4.74
CA TRP A 238 14.91 -16.26 -6.06
C TRP A 238 13.80 -16.20 -7.12
N SER A 239 14.00 -15.38 -8.13
CA SER A 239 13.12 -15.30 -9.29
C SER A 239 13.29 -16.54 -10.17
N LEU A 240 12.19 -17.14 -10.60
CA LEU A 240 12.15 -18.25 -11.55
C LEU A 240 11.50 -17.83 -12.88
N GLY A 241 11.52 -16.52 -13.20
CA GLY A 241 10.94 -15.90 -14.38
C GLY A 241 9.78 -14.96 -14.02
N ASP A 242 8.97 -14.63 -15.02
CA ASP A 242 7.99 -13.54 -14.92
C ASP A 242 6.84 -13.81 -13.95
N HIS A 243 6.57 -15.08 -13.61
CA HIS A 243 5.39 -15.48 -12.83
C HIS A 243 5.70 -16.26 -11.56
N TRP A 244 6.90 -16.82 -11.44
CA TRP A 244 7.23 -17.74 -10.35
C TRP A 244 8.41 -17.23 -9.52
N SER A 245 8.33 -17.42 -8.23
CA SER A 245 9.44 -17.21 -7.30
C SER A 245 9.47 -18.33 -6.26
N ILE A 246 10.68 -18.73 -5.86
CA ILE A 246 10.90 -19.64 -4.74
C ILE A 246 11.69 -18.91 -3.66
N GLY A 247 11.44 -19.25 -2.41
CA GLY A 247 12.15 -18.61 -1.33
C GLY A 247 11.91 -19.26 -0.01
N GLY A 248 12.14 -18.51 1.04
CA GLY A 248 11.85 -18.92 2.41
C GLY A 248 12.00 -17.78 3.39
N GLU A 249 11.30 -17.93 4.49
CA GLU A 249 11.37 -17.03 5.62
C GLU A 249 11.85 -17.77 6.86
N THR A 250 12.70 -17.09 7.65
CA THR A 250 13.00 -17.51 9.01
C THR A 250 12.87 -16.30 9.92
N SER A 251 12.31 -16.52 11.11
CA SER A 251 12.20 -15.48 12.13
C SER A 251 12.36 -16.05 13.52
N ALA A 252 12.82 -15.21 14.44
CA ALA A 252 12.90 -15.52 15.85
C ALA A 252 12.61 -14.25 16.66
N GLY A 253 11.86 -14.38 17.76
CA GLY A 253 11.51 -13.21 18.56
C GLY A 253 10.98 -13.56 19.94
N HIS A 254 10.96 -12.54 20.78
CA HIS A 254 10.43 -12.51 22.14
C HIS A 254 9.27 -11.54 22.24
N SER A 255 8.22 -11.88 22.99
CA SER A 255 7.11 -10.98 23.25
C SER A 255 6.48 -11.22 24.62
N LEU A 256 6.56 -10.22 25.50
CA LEU A 256 5.84 -10.28 26.77
C LEU A 256 4.34 -10.39 26.58
N TYR A 257 3.77 -9.59 25.68
CA TYR A 257 2.34 -9.58 25.42
C TYR A 257 1.85 -10.92 24.85
N GLY A 258 2.59 -11.49 23.92
CA GLY A 258 2.29 -12.77 23.28
C GLY A 258 2.70 -14.00 24.10
N ASN A 259 3.23 -13.85 25.34
CA ASN A 259 3.69 -14.96 26.18
C ASN A 259 4.83 -15.78 25.56
N TYR A 260 5.64 -15.22 24.68
CA TYR A 260 6.77 -15.91 24.06
C TYR A 260 8.08 -15.47 24.68
N ASP A 261 8.83 -16.39 25.31
CA ASP A 261 10.24 -16.17 25.61
C ASP A 261 11.07 -16.32 24.32
N LEU A 262 10.76 -17.35 23.52
CA LEU A 262 11.23 -17.50 22.15
C LEU A 262 10.10 -18.02 21.27
N ARG A 263 9.87 -17.36 20.13
CA ARG A 263 9.11 -17.91 19.02
C ARG A 263 9.99 -17.91 17.78
N ALA A 264 10.25 -19.07 17.22
CA ALA A 264 11.03 -19.25 16.01
C ALA A 264 10.17 -19.88 14.90
N TRP A 265 10.34 -19.41 13.69
CA TRP A 265 9.66 -19.88 12.49
C TRP A 265 10.67 -20.08 11.36
N ILE A 266 10.55 -21.17 10.63
CA ILE A 266 11.29 -21.41 9.39
C ILE A 266 10.35 -22.06 8.37
N ALA A 267 10.25 -21.48 7.17
CA ALA A 267 9.37 -21.95 6.12
C ALA A 267 9.94 -21.66 4.71
N PRO A 268 10.25 -22.68 3.93
CA PRO A 268 10.32 -22.55 2.47
C PRO A 268 8.96 -22.17 1.89
N ALA A 269 8.99 -21.43 0.79
CA ALA A 269 7.79 -20.89 0.16
C ALA A 269 7.91 -20.88 -1.37
N LEU A 270 6.76 -20.97 -2.03
CA LEU A 270 6.60 -20.84 -3.46
C LEU A 270 5.55 -19.79 -3.76
N GLU A 271 5.85 -18.84 -4.65
CA GLU A 271 4.93 -17.81 -5.09
C GLU A 271 4.65 -17.93 -6.59
N PHE A 272 3.38 -17.68 -6.93
CA PHE A 272 2.91 -17.58 -8.31
C PHE A 272 2.15 -16.26 -8.50
N SER A 273 2.53 -15.47 -9.50
CA SER A 273 1.82 -14.28 -9.93
C SER A 273 1.07 -14.54 -11.24
N VAL A 274 -0.22 -14.23 -11.28
CA VAL A 274 -1.07 -14.41 -12.47
C VAL A 274 -0.64 -13.47 -13.60
N TRP A 275 -0.27 -12.25 -13.26
CA TRP A 275 0.33 -11.30 -14.21
C TRP A 275 1.84 -11.26 -14.03
N PRO A 276 2.60 -10.97 -15.08
CA PRO A 276 4.05 -10.78 -14.96
C PRO A 276 4.41 -9.74 -13.90
N TYR A 277 5.50 -9.96 -13.16
CA TYR A 277 5.93 -9.04 -12.10
C TYR A 277 6.20 -7.61 -12.59
N ILE A 278 6.51 -7.41 -13.86
CA ILE A 278 6.69 -6.08 -14.45
C ILE A 278 5.39 -5.25 -14.43
N GLU A 279 4.23 -5.90 -14.36
CA GLU A 279 2.93 -5.22 -14.27
C GLU A 279 2.50 -4.93 -12.81
N ALA A 280 3.30 -5.30 -11.81
CA ALA A 280 2.93 -5.24 -10.40
C ALA A 280 2.55 -3.83 -9.90
N THR A 281 3.09 -2.77 -10.52
CA THR A 281 2.71 -1.38 -10.21
C THR A 281 1.27 -1.05 -10.59
N ARG A 282 0.73 -1.73 -11.59
CA ARG A 282 -0.63 -1.54 -12.10
C ARG A 282 -1.58 -2.61 -11.61
N ARG A 283 -1.18 -3.90 -11.76
CA ARG A 283 -2.00 -5.03 -11.35
C ARG A 283 -1.13 -6.21 -10.92
N GLN A 284 -1.53 -6.84 -9.84
CA GLN A 284 -0.87 -8.02 -9.31
C GLN A 284 -1.91 -8.94 -8.68
N LEU A 285 -1.85 -10.22 -8.97
CA LEU A 285 -2.59 -11.26 -8.26
C LEU A 285 -1.62 -12.39 -7.97
N THR A 286 -1.25 -12.52 -6.69
CA THR A 286 -0.26 -13.49 -6.24
C THR A 286 -0.88 -14.53 -5.32
N PHE A 287 -0.32 -15.75 -5.40
CA PHE A 287 -0.57 -16.84 -4.49
C PHE A 287 0.77 -17.29 -3.93
N LEU A 288 0.92 -17.21 -2.61
CA LEU A 288 2.11 -17.64 -1.88
C LEU A 288 1.73 -18.80 -0.97
N TYR A 289 2.42 -19.92 -1.11
CA TYR A 289 2.28 -21.06 -0.21
C TYR A 289 3.59 -21.29 0.53
N ALA A 290 3.50 -21.39 1.86
CA ALA A 290 4.65 -21.71 2.71
C ALA A 290 4.34 -22.92 3.59
N LEU A 291 5.33 -23.77 3.75
CA LEU A 291 5.28 -24.95 4.62
C LEU A 291 6.44 -24.88 5.60
N GLY A 292 6.18 -24.86 6.90
CA GLY A 292 7.22 -24.59 7.86
C GLY A 292 7.04 -25.30 9.21
N VAL A 293 7.95 -24.93 10.10
CA VAL A 293 7.95 -25.39 11.50
C VAL A 293 8.04 -24.19 12.42
N GLN A 294 7.15 -24.11 13.39
CA GLN A 294 7.20 -23.16 14.49
C GLN A 294 7.66 -23.84 15.76
N HIS A 295 8.65 -23.25 16.40
CA HIS A 295 9.07 -23.57 17.78
C HIS A 295 8.69 -22.42 18.69
N SER A 296 8.16 -22.73 19.88
CA SER A 296 7.74 -21.73 20.87
C SER A 296 8.16 -22.18 22.26
N ASP A 297 8.92 -21.34 22.96
CA ASP A 297 9.14 -21.38 24.41
C ASP A 297 8.27 -20.29 25.02
N TYR A 298 7.51 -20.63 26.05
CA TYR A 298 6.58 -19.70 26.69
C TYR A 298 7.15 -19.14 27.99
N ILE A 299 6.86 -17.88 28.27
CA ILE A 299 7.23 -17.21 29.53
C ILE A 299 6.45 -17.84 30.69
N GLU A 300 5.16 -18.07 30.48
CA GLU A 300 4.26 -18.72 31.44
C GLU A 300 3.54 -19.88 30.75
N MET A 301 3.17 -20.89 31.52
CA MET A 301 2.43 -22.06 31.03
C MET A 301 1.16 -21.59 30.30
N THR A 302 0.90 -22.19 29.15
CA THR A 302 -0.29 -21.91 28.34
C THR A 302 -1.56 -22.55 28.91
N ILE A 303 -2.72 -22.12 28.43
CA ILE A 303 -4.04 -22.74 28.75
C ILE A 303 -4.12 -24.21 28.34
N PHE A 304 -3.16 -24.70 27.52
CA PHE A 304 -3.04 -26.09 27.08
C PHE A 304 -2.05 -26.88 27.95
N GLY A 305 -1.44 -26.25 28.97
CA GLY A 305 -0.49 -26.86 29.86
C GLY A 305 0.94 -26.93 29.29
N GLU A 306 1.21 -26.24 28.19
CA GLU A 306 2.50 -26.26 27.52
C GLU A 306 3.40 -25.11 28.02
N THR A 307 4.68 -25.38 28.17
CA THR A 307 5.74 -24.41 28.41
C THR A 307 6.68 -24.25 27.22
N GLN A 308 6.70 -25.26 26.34
CA GLN A 308 7.40 -25.25 25.05
C GLN A 308 6.72 -26.20 24.08
N GLU A 309 6.79 -25.90 22.79
CA GLU A 309 6.28 -26.79 21.76
C GLU A 309 6.89 -26.51 20.38
N THR A 310 6.91 -27.55 19.54
CA THR A 310 7.35 -27.44 18.15
C THR A 310 6.26 -28.02 17.26
N ARG A 311 5.74 -27.23 16.32
CA ARG A 311 4.60 -27.59 15.50
C ARG A 311 4.85 -27.31 14.01
N PRO A 312 4.63 -28.31 13.14
CA PRO A 312 4.58 -28.05 11.70
C PRO A 312 3.31 -27.28 11.35
N ALA A 313 3.45 -26.31 10.48
CA ALA A 313 2.34 -25.47 10.03
C ALA A 313 2.52 -25.09 8.55
N HIS A 314 1.44 -24.68 7.93
CA HIS A 314 1.47 -24.10 6.60
C HIS A 314 0.67 -22.80 6.54
N SER A 315 1.00 -21.99 5.54
CA SER A 315 0.24 -20.79 5.22
C SER A 315 0.00 -20.67 3.72
N LEU A 316 -1.14 -20.11 3.38
CA LEU A 316 -1.49 -19.70 2.03
C LEU A 316 -1.88 -18.23 2.07
N PHE A 317 -1.27 -17.44 1.22
CA PHE A 317 -1.65 -16.06 0.99
C PHE A 317 -2.12 -15.89 -0.45
N ALA A 318 -3.24 -15.20 -0.65
CA ALA A 318 -3.73 -14.77 -1.95
C ALA A 318 -3.92 -13.25 -1.92
N GLY A 319 -3.19 -12.52 -2.75
CA GLY A 319 -3.17 -11.05 -2.76
C GLY A 319 -3.53 -10.49 -4.13
N LEU A 320 -4.53 -9.62 -4.18
CA LEU A 320 -4.90 -8.82 -5.35
C LEU A 320 -4.57 -7.35 -5.10
N SER A 321 -3.83 -6.73 -6.01
CA SER A 321 -3.60 -5.29 -6.06
C SER A 321 -3.89 -4.78 -7.46
N MET A 322 -4.68 -3.72 -7.56
CA MET A 322 -5.04 -3.08 -8.83
C MET A 322 -5.01 -1.56 -8.69
N ASN A 323 -4.37 -0.90 -9.66
CA ASN A 323 -4.35 0.56 -9.82
C ASN A 323 -4.80 0.87 -11.25
N GLU A 324 -6.07 1.19 -11.40
CA GLU A 324 -6.72 1.35 -12.69
C GLU A 324 -7.42 2.71 -12.80
N PRO A 325 -7.76 3.18 -14.01
CA PRO A 325 -8.45 4.46 -14.20
C PRO A 325 -9.79 4.61 -13.45
N TRP A 326 -10.44 3.50 -13.08
CA TRP A 326 -11.67 3.50 -12.30
C TRP A 326 -11.43 3.61 -10.79
N GLY A 327 -10.20 3.39 -10.34
CA GLY A 327 -9.85 3.43 -8.92
C GLY A 327 -8.73 2.47 -8.56
N ASN A 328 -8.64 2.14 -7.28
CA ASN A 328 -7.70 1.14 -6.78
C ASN A 328 -8.39 0.15 -5.85
N ALA A 329 -7.87 -1.07 -5.84
CA ALA A 329 -8.31 -2.13 -4.96
C ALA A 329 -7.10 -2.93 -4.47
N THR A 330 -7.07 -3.22 -3.18
CA THR A 330 -6.13 -4.17 -2.57
C THR A 330 -6.94 -5.11 -1.70
N VAL A 331 -6.83 -6.41 -1.94
CA VAL A 331 -7.51 -7.45 -1.16
C VAL A 331 -6.49 -8.54 -0.86
N GLY A 332 -6.43 -8.99 0.39
CA GLY A 332 -5.59 -10.10 0.81
C GLY A 332 -6.40 -11.12 1.60
N LEU A 333 -6.15 -12.37 1.32
CA LEU A 333 -6.65 -13.52 2.08
C LEU A 333 -5.44 -14.31 2.58
N GLU A 334 -5.35 -14.48 3.88
CA GLU A 334 -4.32 -15.29 4.53
C GLU A 334 -4.97 -16.44 5.27
N ALA A 335 -4.46 -17.64 5.08
CA ALA A 335 -4.86 -18.83 5.81
C ALA A 335 -3.62 -19.47 6.43
N PHE A 336 -3.63 -19.68 7.73
CA PHE A 336 -2.60 -20.35 8.51
C PHE A 336 -3.20 -21.53 9.25
N GLN A 337 -2.49 -22.65 9.31
CA GLN A 337 -2.98 -23.85 9.99
C GLN A 337 -1.82 -24.71 10.53
N TYR A 338 -1.96 -25.21 11.75
CA TYR A 338 -1.08 -26.25 12.28
C TYR A 338 -1.44 -27.63 11.71
N LEU A 339 -0.48 -28.33 11.13
CA LEU A 339 -0.74 -29.58 10.37
C LEU A 339 -1.20 -30.73 11.24
N HIS A 340 -0.78 -30.79 12.52
CA HIS A 340 -1.13 -31.85 13.45
C HIS A 340 -2.48 -31.63 14.14
N ASP A 341 -3.03 -30.41 14.06
CA ASP A 341 -4.32 -30.01 14.64
C ASP A 341 -5.05 -29.05 13.72
N PRO A 342 -5.85 -29.55 12.75
CA PRO A 342 -6.56 -28.72 11.79
C PRO A 342 -7.57 -27.74 12.41
N GLU A 343 -7.97 -27.94 13.66
CA GLU A 343 -8.84 -27.00 14.39
C GLU A 343 -8.08 -25.72 14.77
N ARG A 344 -6.75 -25.79 14.84
CA ARG A 344 -5.88 -24.65 15.12
C ARG A 344 -5.49 -23.95 13.82
N HIS A 345 -6.31 -22.99 13.45
CA HIS A 345 -6.12 -22.22 12.21
C HIS A 345 -6.47 -20.75 12.38
N ARG A 346 -5.96 -19.93 11.49
CA ARG A 346 -6.35 -18.54 11.30
C ARG A 346 -6.74 -18.33 9.84
N LEU A 347 -7.84 -17.65 9.63
CA LEU A 347 -8.23 -17.14 8.31
C LEU A 347 -8.43 -15.63 8.44
N GLU A 348 -7.68 -14.87 7.67
CA GLU A 348 -7.73 -13.41 7.69
C GLU A 348 -8.00 -12.86 6.29
N LEU A 349 -9.07 -12.10 6.16
CA LEU A 349 -9.44 -11.35 4.97
C LEU A 349 -9.31 -9.87 5.27
N PHE A 350 -8.57 -9.15 4.45
CA PHE A 350 -8.47 -7.70 4.55
C PHE A 350 -8.52 -7.07 3.18
N GLY A 351 -8.96 -5.83 3.13
CA GLY A 351 -9.00 -5.13 1.87
C GLY A 351 -9.33 -3.66 2.01
N ARG A 352 -8.96 -2.95 0.96
CA ARG A 352 -9.29 -1.55 0.74
C ARG A 352 -9.60 -1.36 -0.73
N MET A 353 -10.66 -0.61 -1.00
CA MET A 353 -11.06 -0.27 -2.35
C MET A 353 -11.52 1.19 -2.40
N ASN A 354 -11.07 1.92 -3.42
CA ASN A 354 -11.56 3.23 -3.76
C ASN A 354 -12.01 3.18 -5.20
N VAL A 355 -13.29 3.40 -5.44
CA VAL A 355 -13.91 3.31 -6.78
C VAL A 355 -14.54 4.64 -7.14
N ARG A 356 -14.23 5.12 -8.32
CA ARG A 356 -14.91 6.23 -8.95
C ARG A 356 -16.17 5.71 -9.64
N LEU A 357 -17.34 5.92 -9.03
CA LEU A 357 -18.60 5.41 -9.52
C LEU A 357 -19.08 6.17 -10.76
N PHE A 358 -19.02 7.49 -10.69
CA PHE A 358 -19.29 8.40 -11.80
C PHE A 358 -18.63 9.75 -11.51
N ARG A 359 -18.81 10.74 -12.41
CA ARG A 359 -18.18 12.05 -12.31
C ARG A 359 -18.42 12.69 -10.95
N GLY A 360 -17.32 12.94 -10.26
CA GLY A 360 -17.31 13.56 -8.94
C GLY A 360 -17.74 12.68 -7.78
N LEU A 361 -18.24 11.44 -7.99
CA LEU A 361 -18.63 10.53 -6.93
C LEU A 361 -17.59 9.41 -6.76
N ASP A 362 -16.94 9.40 -5.62
CA ASP A 362 -16.00 8.38 -5.18
C ASP A 362 -16.61 7.58 -4.02
N PHE A 363 -16.46 6.26 -4.07
CA PHE A 363 -16.79 5.34 -2.99
C PHE A 363 -15.51 4.71 -2.46
N ASN A 364 -15.33 4.76 -1.15
CA ASN A 364 -14.23 4.07 -0.49
C ASN A 364 -14.78 3.06 0.52
N VAL A 365 -14.13 1.92 0.60
CA VAL A 365 -14.42 0.88 1.56
C VAL A 365 -13.13 0.24 2.01
N SER A 366 -13.01 -0.03 3.29
CA SER A 366 -11.94 -0.85 3.84
C SER A 366 -12.47 -1.72 4.95
N GLY A 367 -11.85 -2.89 5.12
CA GLY A 367 -12.25 -3.78 6.18
C GLY A 367 -11.24 -4.89 6.39
N HIS A 368 -11.37 -5.50 7.55
CA HIS A 368 -10.68 -6.72 7.89
C HIS A 368 -11.63 -7.64 8.66
N PHE A 369 -11.46 -8.91 8.45
CA PHE A 369 -12.12 -9.96 9.20
C PHE A 369 -11.10 -11.07 9.46
N ALA A 370 -10.98 -11.51 10.70
CA ALA A 370 -10.14 -12.63 11.07
C ALA A 370 -10.94 -13.64 11.90
N ARG A 371 -10.91 -14.90 11.49
CA ARG A 371 -11.27 -16.03 12.33
C ARG A 371 -10.00 -16.53 13.00
N VAL A 372 -10.00 -16.55 14.34
CA VAL A 372 -8.81 -16.80 15.14
C VAL A 372 -9.03 -18.08 15.96
N LYS A 373 -8.30 -19.14 15.66
CA LYS A 373 -8.30 -20.41 16.36
C LYS A 373 -6.89 -20.92 16.63
N ASP A 374 -5.87 -20.13 16.32
CA ASP A 374 -4.45 -20.48 16.40
C ASP A 374 -3.75 -19.92 17.64
N GLN A 375 -4.47 -19.34 18.59
CA GLN A 375 -3.92 -18.78 19.83
C GLN A 375 -3.51 -19.91 20.79
N ILE A 376 -2.34 -20.51 20.54
CA ILE A 376 -1.76 -21.59 21.40
C ILE A 376 -0.97 -21.03 22.56
N ASN A 377 -0.65 -19.74 22.53
CA ASN A 377 0.22 -19.01 23.45
C ASN A 377 -0.48 -18.38 24.66
N LEU A 378 -1.80 -18.50 24.74
CA LEU A 378 -2.57 -17.84 25.81
C LEU A 378 -2.13 -18.37 27.19
N ARG A 379 -1.82 -17.47 28.12
CA ARG A 379 -1.41 -17.79 29.49
C ARG A 379 -2.52 -18.48 30.25
N ALA A 380 -2.18 -19.49 31.04
CA ALA A 380 -3.10 -20.11 31.97
C ALA A 380 -3.58 -19.11 33.05
N GLY A 381 -4.77 -19.35 33.59
CA GLY A 381 -5.38 -18.48 34.59
C GLY A 381 -6.17 -17.31 33.97
N GLU A 382 -7.03 -16.71 34.80
CA GLU A 382 -7.84 -15.55 34.41
C GLU A 382 -6.97 -14.29 34.38
N ALA A 383 -7.30 -13.39 33.44
CA ALA A 383 -6.66 -12.08 33.38
C ALA A 383 -7.26 -11.16 34.46
N THR A 384 -6.42 -10.39 35.14
CA THR A 384 -6.90 -9.37 36.04
C THR A 384 -7.45 -8.16 35.27
N ASP A 385 -8.29 -7.35 35.93
CA ASP A 385 -8.83 -6.14 35.29
C ASP A 385 -7.71 -5.17 34.89
N GLU A 386 -6.63 -5.10 35.68
CA GLU A 386 -5.45 -4.28 35.37
C GLU A 386 -4.71 -4.80 34.13
N GLU A 387 -4.50 -6.10 34.01
CA GLU A 387 -3.87 -6.71 32.84
C GLU A 387 -4.68 -6.45 31.57
N ILE A 388 -6.02 -6.50 31.68
CA ILE A 388 -6.93 -6.22 30.56
C ILE A 388 -6.86 -4.74 30.17
N LEU A 389 -7.00 -3.82 31.14
CA LEU A 389 -6.98 -2.38 30.89
C LEU A 389 -5.66 -1.90 30.32
N LEU A 390 -4.54 -2.42 30.84
CA LEU A 390 -3.18 -2.09 30.41
C LEU A 390 -2.72 -2.88 29.18
N ARG A 391 -3.55 -3.80 28.67
CA ARG A 391 -3.22 -4.70 27.56
C ARG A 391 -1.87 -5.40 27.75
N GLN A 392 -1.64 -5.94 28.95
CA GLN A 392 -0.40 -6.61 29.31
C GLN A 392 -0.29 -8.05 28.80
N ARG A 393 -1.43 -8.68 28.49
CA ARG A 393 -1.50 -10.04 27.96
C ARG A 393 -2.51 -10.16 26.82
N GLU A 394 -2.27 -11.12 25.95
CA GLU A 394 -3.20 -11.48 24.88
C GLU A 394 -4.43 -12.20 25.46
N LEU A 395 -5.61 -11.77 25.01
CA LEU A 395 -6.88 -12.40 25.38
C LEU A 395 -7.36 -13.31 24.25
N GLY A 396 -8.00 -14.42 24.64
CA GLY A 396 -8.63 -15.34 23.70
C GLY A 396 -9.74 -14.65 22.91
N THR A 397 -9.76 -14.87 21.61
CA THR A 397 -10.84 -14.41 20.73
C THR A 397 -11.07 -15.40 19.61
N ASP A 398 -12.33 -15.61 19.23
CA ASP A 398 -12.69 -16.45 18.08
C ASP A 398 -12.67 -15.69 16.77
N PHE A 399 -12.84 -14.38 16.80
CA PHE A 399 -12.87 -13.53 15.61
C PHE A 399 -12.53 -12.08 15.95
N ARG A 400 -12.05 -11.38 14.93
CA ARG A 400 -11.87 -9.92 14.92
C ARG A 400 -12.42 -9.36 13.62
N TYR A 401 -13.01 -8.19 13.66
CA TYR A 401 -13.45 -7.51 12.45
C TYR A 401 -13.40 -6.00 12.61
N GLY A 402 -13.23 -5.33 11.52
CA GLY A 402 -13.38 -3.89 11.39
C GLY A 402 -13.83 -3.57 9.98
N PHE A 403 -14.71 -2.61 9.82
CA PHE A 403 -15.24 -2.21 8.53
C PHE A 403 -15.48 -0.71 8.52
N SER A 404 -15.07 -0.04 7.46
CA SER A 404 -15.35 1.37 7.23
C SER A 404 -15.71 1.61 5.77
N PHE A 405 -16.61 2.55 5.53
CA PHE A 405 -16.98 2.98 4.19
C PHE A 405 -17.22 4.48 4.17
N GLY A 406 -17.06 5.09 3.00
CA GLY A 406 -17.32 6.50 2.78
C GLY A 406 -17.76 6.77 1.36
N LEU A 407 -18.53 7.81 1.21
CA LEU A 407 -18.92 8.39 -0.07
C LEU A 407 -18.44 9.84 -0.10
N SER A 408 -17.82 10.25 -1.19
CA SER A 408 -17.41 11.63 -1.41
C SER A 408 -17.97 12.10 -2.74
N TYR A 409 -18.77 13.15 -2.69
CA TYR A 409 -19.31 13.75 -3.91
C TYR A 409 -18.80 15.18 -4.09
N ARG A 410 -18.05 15.41 -5.17
CA ARG A 410 -17.46 16.70 -5.53
C ARG A 410 -18.16 17.25 -6.76
N PHE A 411 -18.69 18.44 -6.65
CA PHE A 411 -19.40 19.16 -7.72
C PHE A 411 -18.95 20.61 -7.80
N GLY A 412 -19.31 21.33 -8.86
CA GLY A 412 -18.95 22.74 -9.08
C GLY A 412 -17.90 22.89 -10.19
N SER A 413 -16.97 23.84 -10.06
CA SER A 413 -15.96 24.12 -11.09
C SER A 413 -15.15 22.87 -11.46
N ILE A 414 -14.96 22.68 -12.75
CA ILE A 414 -14.12 21.59 -13.29
C ILE A 414 -12.63 21.94 -13.23
N PHE A 415 -12.29 23.23 -13.25
CA PHE A 415 -10.90 23.70 -13.25
C PHE A 415 -10.31 23.78 -11.85
N ASN A 416 -9.04 23.46 -11.75
CA ASN A 416 -8.30 23.32 -10.50
C ASN A 416 -6.87 23.90 -10.61
N ASN A 417 -6.72 25.04 -11.32
CA ASN A 417 -5.42 25.64 -11.55
C ASN A 417 -5.01 26.67 -10.48
N ALA A 418 -6.01 27.24 -9.77
CA ALA A 418 -5.73 28.27 -8.77
C ALA A 418 -5.11 27.66 -7.50
N VAL A 419 -3.99 28.19 -7.07
CA VAL A 419 -3.30 27.83 -5.83
C VAL A 419 -3.33 29.05 -4.90
N ASN A 420 -3.77 28.84 -3.67
CA ASN A 420 -3.80 29.90 -2.66
C ASN A 420 -3.49 29.31 -1.27
N PRO A 421 -2.22 29.33 -0.85
CA PRO A 421 -1.77 28.72 0.42
C PRO A 421 -2.04 29.59 1.65
N ARG A 422 -2.87 30.66 1.54
CA ARG A 422 -3.17 31.52 2.66
C ARG A 422 -4.00 30.78 3.71
N PHE A 423 -3.57 30.84 4.96
CA PHE A 423 -4.14 30.16 6.14
C PHE A 423 -3.94 28.63 6.18
N GLU A 424 -3.29 27.98 5.22
CA GLU A 424 -3.01 26.55 5.28
C GLU A 424 -2.09 26.15 6.44
N ALA A 425 -1.30 27.06 6.98
CA ALA A 425 -0.46 26.81 8.16
C ALA A 425 -1.25 26.65 9.48
N LEU A 426 -2.57 26.80 9.44
CA LEU A 426 -3.46 26.68 10.59
C LEU A 426 -4.24 25.36 10.61
N ASP A 427 -4.18 24.58 9.53
CA ASP A 427 -4.77 23.24 9.37
C ASP A 427 -3.69 22.15 9.61
#